data_08305008889ade53b88f228395b5b03c
#
_entry.id   08305008889ade53b88f228395b5b03c
#
_cell.length_a   1.000
_cell.length_b   1.000
_cell.length_c   1.000
_cell.angle_alpha   90.00
_cell.angle_beta   90.00
_cell.angle_gamma   90.00
#
_symmetry.space_group_name_H-M   'P 1'
#
loop_
_entity.id
_entity.type
_entity.pdbx_description
1 polymer ?
#
loop_
_entity_poly.entity_id
_entity_poly.type
_entity_poly.pdbx_seq_one_letter_code
_entity_poly.pdbx_strand_id
1 'polypeptide(L)'
;MSPLLVNGRTEKELIKACLLQDRLAQRDIFNMYAGKMMAVCLRYSRHRLEAEDILQDAFVKVFTHLSEFEYTGSFEGWIRRIIINTAIKNNQKKSVSHEEIGLDHIKEDSAGPEVFSALSEEEIIKLISSLPDGYRMVFNLYAVEGFSHKEIAETLGITESTSRSNLVKARIKLKEILLSKGTVHGN
;
A
#
# COMPACT_ATOMS: atom_id res chain seq x y z
N MET A 1 19.39 -18.72 -11.51
CA MET A 1 19.16 -17.35 -12.03
C MET A 1 20.35 -16.49 -11.64
N SER A 2 20.98 -15.82 -12.60
CA SER A 2 22.09 -14.89 -12.31
C SER A 2 21.54 -13.71 -11.49
N PRO A 3 22.30 -13.23 -10.49
CA PRO A 3 21.86 -12.07 -9.70
C PRO A 3 21.72 -10.84 -10.60
N LEU A 4 20.67 -10.06 -10.39
CA LEU A 4 20.47 -8.79 -11.10
C LEU A 4 21.61 -7.84 -10.70
N LEU A 5 22.39 -7.37 -11.68
CA LEU A 5 23.49 -6.43 -11.44
C LEU A 5 23.03 -5.01 -11.78
N VAL A 6 23.22 -4.07 -10.87
CA VAL A 6 23.06 -2.65 -11.11
C VAL A 6 24.44 -1.97 -10.99
N ASN A 7 24.87 -1.34 -12.05
CA ASN A 7 26.22 -0.76 -12.16
C ASN A 7 27.34 -1.76 -11.78
N GLY A 8 27.16 -3.06 -12.16
CA GLY A 8 28.12 -4.12 -11.87
C GLY A 8 28.11 -4.64 -10.43
N ARG A 9 27.20 -4.16 -9.57
CA ARG A 9 27.03 -4.61 -8.18
C ARG A 9 25.75 -5.43 -7.99
N THR A 10 25.83 -6.45 -7.18
CA THR A 10 24.67 -7.21 -6.70
C THR A 10 23.89 -6.41 -5.65
N GLU A 11 22.60 -6.75 -5.44
CA GLU A 11 21.78 -6.15 -4.36
C GLU A 11 22.50 -6.19 -3.00
N LYS A 12 23.09 -7.33 -2.66
CA LYS A 12 23.81 -7.49 -1.39
C LYS A 12 25.02 -6.57 -1.26
N GLU A 13 25.73 -6.31 -2.34
CA GLU A 13 26.88 -5.38 -2.38
C GLU A 13 26.38 -3.93 -2.25
N LEU A 14 25.27 -3.58 -2.91
CA LEU A 14 24.63 -2.27 -2.75
C LEU A 14 24.16 -2.02 -1.32
N ILE A 15 23.52 -3.01 -0.69
CA ILE A 15 23.09 -2.90 0.72
C ILE A 15 24.29 -2.66 1.64
N LYS A 16 25.39 -3.40 1.46
CA LYS A 16 26.62 -3.20 2.23
C LYS A 16 27.23 -1.82 2.03
N ALA A 17 27.25 -1.32 0.80
CA ALA A 17 27.74 0.01 0.50
C ALA A 17 26.86 1.11 1.12
N CYS A 18 25.51 0.91 1.12
CA CYS A 18 24.57 1.82 1.79
C CYS A 18 24.82 1.91 3.30
N LEU A 19 25.17 0.80 3.96
CA LEU A 19 25.55 0.79 5.40
C LEU A 19 26.81 1.65 5.66
N LEU A 20 27.68 1.78 4.66
CA LEU A 20 28.86 2.67 4.70
C LEU A 20 28.54 4.10 4.21
N GLN A 21 27.27 4.46 4.09
CA GLN A 21 26.80 5.79 3.66
C GLN A 21 27.20 6.16 2.23
N ASP A 22 27.42 5.17 1.35
CA ASP A 22 27.69 5.41 -0.09
C ASP A 22 26.41 5.95 -0.77
N ARG A 23 26.43 7.24 -1.10
CA ARG A 23 25.28 7.93 -1.73
C ARG A 23 24.93 7.39 -3.12
N LEU A 24 25.91 6.86 -3.86
CA LEU A 24 25.67 6.26 -5.17
C LEU A 24 24.91 4.93 -5.00
N ALA A 25 25.32 4.12 -4.03
CA ALA A 25 24.61 2.88 -3.71
C ALA A 25 23.17 3.15 -3.19
N GLN A 26 22.97 4.20 -2.38
CA GLN A 26 21.63 4.62 -1.94
C GLN A 26 20.76 5.03 -3.13
N ARG A 27 21.27 5.80 -4.08
CA ARG A 27 20.59 6.17 -5.31
C ARG A 27 20.25 4.93 -6.16
N ASP A 28 21.16 3.98 -6.29
CA ASP A 28 20.95 2.76 -7.06
C ASP A 28 19.86 1.89 -6.42
N ILE A 29 19.88 1.70 -5.10
CA ILE A 29 18.79 1.02 -4.35
C ILE A 29 17.46 1.75 -4.54
N PHE A 30 17.43 3.08 -4.40
CA PHE A 30 16.22 3.85 -4.65
C PHE A 30 15.67 3.60 -6.05
N ASN A 31 16.51 3.72 -7.09
CA ASN A 31 16.10 3.53 -8.48
C ASN A 31 15.59 2.11 -8.77
N MET A 32 16.17 1.08 -8.11
CA MET A 32 15.71 -0.31 -8.26
C MET A 32 14.28 -0.52 -7.76
N TYR A 33 13.92 0.15 -6.67
CA TYR A 33 12.67 -0.17 -5.95
C TYR A 33 11.61 0.93 -6.06
N ALA A 34 11.98 2.18 -6.37
CA ALA A 34 11.05 3.31 -6.33
C ALA A 34 9.80 3.10 -7.20
N GLY A 35 9.93 2.53 -8.41
CA GLY A 35 8.78 2.28 -9.28
C GLY A 35 7.78 1.31 -8.68
N LYS A 36 8.24 0.16 -8.18
CA LYS A 36 7.39 -0.84 -7.52
C LYS A 36 6.78 -0.29 -6.23
N MET A 37 7.57 0.43 -5.44
CA MET A 37 7.14 1.01 -4.18
C MET A 37 6.17 2.18 -4.38
N MET A 38 6.31 2.94 -5.47
CA MET A 38 5.33 3.95 -5.86
C MET A 38 3.95 3.34 -6.11
N ALA A 39 3.86 2.19 -6.79
CA ALA A 39 2.59 1.48 -6.98
C ALA A 39 1.96 1.07 -5.63
N VAL A 40 2.78 0.68 -4.64
CA VAL A 40 2.29 0.45 -3.27
C VAL A 40 1.77 1.75 -2.65
N CYS A 41 2.56 2.83 -2.68
CA CYS A 41 2.17 4.13 -2.10
C CYS A 41 0.84 4.64 -2.69
N LEU A 42 0.65 4.53 -4.01
CA LEU A 42 -0.56 4.97 -4.70
C LEU A 42 -1.82 4.25 -4.22
N ARG A 43 -1.74 2.96 -3.86
CA ARG A 43 -2.90 2.23 -3.30
C ARG A 43 -3.30 2.72 -1.91
N TYR A 44 -2.36 3.28 -1.15
CA TYR A 44 -2.60 3.80 0.21
C TYR A 44 -2.91 5.30 0.23
N SER A 45 -2.78 6.01 -0.90
CA SER A 45 -2.92 7.46 -1.01
C SER A 45 -4.18 7.85 -1.77
N ARG A 46 -4.66 9.08 -1.56
CA ARG A 46 -5.77 9.67 -2.34
C ARG A 46 -5.30 10.22 -3.69
N HIS A 47 -4.08 10.74 -3.75
CA HIS A 47 -3.49 11.37 -4.93
C HIS A 47 -1.97 11.17 -4.98
N ARG A 48 -1.41 11.46 -6.15
CA ARG A 48 -0.01 11.19 -6.46
C ARG A 48 0.98 11.91 -5.53
N LEU A 49 0.75 13.17 -5.19
CA LEU A 49 1.64 13.93 -4.31
C LEU A 49 1.77 13.27 -2.92
N GLU A 50 0.65 12.82 -2.37
CA GLU A 50 0.67 12.07 -1.10
C GLU A 50 1.47 10.75 -1.21
N ALA A 51 1.37 10.06 -2.35
CA ALA A 51 2.15 8.85 -2.59
C ALA A 51 3.67 9.15 -2.70
N GLU A 52 4.03 10.25 -3.31
CA GLU A 52 5.43 10.71 -3.43
C GLU A 52 6.00 11.08 -2.06
N ASP A 53 5.22 11.76 -1.21
CA ASP A 53 5.62 12.09 0.17
C ASP A 53 5.84 10.81 1.00
N ILE A 54 4.91 9.84 0.93
CA ILE A 54 5.04 8.55 1.61
C ILE A 54 6.30 7.81 1.12
N LEU A 55 6.56 7.81 -0.19
CA LEU A 55 7.72 7.15 -0.77
C LEU A 55 9.01 7.75 -0.24
N GLN A 56 9.13 9.08 -0.23
CA GLN A 56 10.31 9.79 0.27
C GLN A 56 10.54 9.51 1.75
N ASP A 57 9.51 9.70 2.58
CA ASP A 57 9.57 9.44 4.02
C ASP A 57 9.98 7.99 4.33
N ALA A 58 9.43 7.04 3.55
CA ALA A 58 9.74 5.63 3.74
C ALA A 58 11.18 5.31 3.34
N PHE A 59 11.71 5.85 2.24
CA PHE A 59 13.11 5.61 1.86
C PHE A 59 14.11 6.25 2.82
N VAL A 60 13.79 7.40 3.41
CA VAL A 60 14.58 7.92 4.54
C VAL A 60 14.66 6.88 5.67
N LYS A 61 13.53 6.27 6.04
CA LYS A 61 13.50 5.22 7.07
C LYS A 61 14.23 3.95 6.63
N VAL A 62 14.10 3.54 5.36
CA VAL A 62 14.84 2.40 4.79
C VAL A 62 16.34 2.57 5.02
N PHE A 63 16.90 3.73 4.68
CA PHE A 63 18.34 3.95 4.85
C PHE A 63 18.75 4.18 6.31
N THR A 64 17.87 4.76 7.14
CA THR A 64 18.13 4.96 8.57
C THR A 64 18.15 3.63 9.33
N HIS A 65 17.22 2.72 8.99
CA HIS A 65 17.06 1.42 9.66
C HIS A 65 17.68 0.25 8.90
N LEU A 66 18.54 0.53 7.90
CA LEU A 66 19.11 -0.51 7.03
C LEU A 66 19.90 -1.56 7.79
N SER A 67 20.54 -1.19 8.91
CA SER A 67 21.25 -2.10 9.79
C SER A 67 20.37 -3.16 10.46
N GLU A 68 19.06 -2.95 10.52
CA GLU A 68 18.08 -3.88 11.09
C GLU A 68 17.63 -4.96 10.08
N PHE A 69 18.09 -4.87 8.83
CA PHE A 69 17.76 -5.89 7.83
C PHE A 69 18.59 -7.15 8.02
N GLU A 70 17.98 -8.18 8.56
CA GLU A 70 18.64 -9.45 8.96
C GLU A 70 18.78 -10.49 7.84
N TYR A 71 18.41 -10.19 6.59
CA TYR A 71 18.42 -11.14 5.46
C TYR A 71 17.52 -12.38 5.65
N THR A 72 16.53 -12.33 6.55
CA THR A 72 15.58 -13.43 6.80
C THR A 72 14.48 -13.53 5.75
N GLY A 73 14.46 -12.62 4.77
CA GLY A 73 13.51 -12.55 3.66
C GLY A 73 14.05 -11.69 2.52
N SER A 74 13.19 -11.35 1.55
CA SER A 74 13.58 -10.45 0.47
C SER A 74 13.73 -9.01 0.95
N PHE A 75 14.72 -8.31 0.42
CA PHE A 75 14.90 -6.88 0.70
C PHE A 75 13.72 -6.04 0.21
N GLU A 76 13.15 -6.42 -0.95
CA GLU A 76 11.92 -5.81 -1.47
C GLU A 76 10.76 -5.90 -0.45
N GLY A 77 10.55 -7.08 0.15
CA GLY A 77 9.51 -7.28 1.17
C GLY A 77 9.74 -6.46 2.43
N TRP A 78 11.01 -6.31 2.84
CA TRP A 78 11.38 -5.48 3.99
C TRP A 78 11.10 -3.98 3.71
N ILE A 79 11.50 -3.46 2.54
CA ILE A 79 11.16 -2.09 2.09
C ILE A 79 9.64 -1.90 2.06
N ARG A 80 8.91 -2.85 1.45
CA ARG A 80 7.45 -2.81 1.34
C ARG A 80 6.78 -2.65 2.71
N ARG A 81 7.24 -3.38 3.73
CA ARG A 81 6.72 -3.25 5.10
C ARG A 81 6.93 -1.84 5.66
N ILE A 82 8.09 -1.23 5.43
CA ILE A 82 8.37 0.15 5.84
C ILE A 82 7.44 1.14 5.14
N ILE A 83 7.20 0.96 3.83
CA ILE A 83 6.25 1.77 3.05
C ILE A 83 4.85 1.70 3.64
N ILE A 84 4.33 0.49 3.86
CA ILE A 84 2.98 0.28 4.40
C ILE A 84 2.84 0.93 5.79
N ASN A 85 3.80 0.70 6.67
CA ASN A 85 3.80 1.31 8.00
C ASN A 85 3.87 2.84 7.94
N THR A 86 4.59 3.40 6.97
CA THR A 86 4.67 4.86 6.76
C THR A 86 3.33 5.40 6.26
N ALA A 87 2.70 4.73 5.30
CA ALA A 87 1.38 5.09 4.78
C ALA A 87 0.30 5.05 5.87
N ILE A 88 0.30 4.01 6.72
CA ILE A 88 -0.63 3.90 7.85
C ILE A 88 -0.45 5.06 8.84
N LYS A 89 0.79 5.36 9.24
CA LYS A 89 1.08 6.49 10.15
C LYS A 89 0.65 7.83 9.57
N ASN A 90 0.86 8.06 8.27
CA ASN A 90 0.42 9.28 7.61
C ASN A 90 -1.11 9.41 7.59
N ASN A 91 -1.82 8.29 7.36
CA ASN A 91 -3.28 8.27 7.39
C ASN A 91 -3.84 8.53 8.80
N GLN A 92 -3.27 7.91 9.83
CA GLN A 92 -3.67 8.13 11.22
C GLN A 92 -3.52 9.60 11.65
N LYS A 93 -2.43 10.28 11.25
CA LYS A 93 -2.24 11.73 11.52
C LYS A 93 -3.34 12.58 10.90
N LYS A 94 -3.85 12.22 9.73
CA LYS A 94 -4.95 12.92 9.03
C LYS A 94 -6.31 12.61 9.64
N SER A 95 -6.55 11.38 10.10
CA SER A 95 -7.79 10.92 10.72
C SER A 95 -8.07 11.65 12.05
N VAL A 96 -7.03 11.96 12.83
CA VAL A 96 -7.16 12.78 14.05
C VAL A 96 -7.65 14.21 13.73
N SER A 97 -7.50 14.66 12.49
CA SER A 97 -7.96 15.99 12.02
C SER A 97 -9.38 15.94 11.42
N HIS A 98 -9.93 14.77 11.12
CA HIS A 98 -11.28 14.60 10.57
C HIS A 98 -11.95 13.37 11.18
N GLU A 99 -12.81 13.58 12.18
CA GLU A 99 -13.78 12.60 12.64
C GLU A 99 -14.87 12.43 11.56
N GLU A 100 -14.74 11.44 10.70
CA GLU A 100 -15.85 10.96 9.87
C GLU A 100 -16.61 9.87 10.64
N ILE A 101 -17.67 10.29 11.30
CA ILE A 101 -18.69 9.43 11.89
C ILE A 101 -19.60 8.94 10.76
N GLY A 102 -19.69 7.64 10.61
CA GLY A 102 -20.64 7.00 9.69
C GLY A 102 -20.93 5.57 10.14
N LEU A 103 -21.79 5.42 11.15
CA LEU A 103 -22.38 4.14 11.52
C LEU A 103 -23.62 3.91 10.64
N ASP A 104 -23.46 3.17 9.55
CA ASP A 104 -24.59 2.59 8.84
C ASP A 104 -24.42 1.07 8.76
N HIS A 105 -25.41 0.36 9.28
CA HIS A 105 -25.55 -1.09 9.20
C HIS A 105 -25.93 -1.49 7.77
N ILE A 106 -25.00 -2.12 7.03
CA ILE A 106 -25.24 -2.64 5.69
C ILE A 106 -25.07 -4.15 5.71
N LYS A 107 -26.05 -4.85 5.10
CA LYS A 107 -26.07 -6.30 4.91
C LYS A 107 -25.00 -6.76 3.93
N GLU A 108 -24.39 -7.92 4.21
CA GLU A 108 -23.42 -8.59 3.35
C GLU A 108 -24.01 -8.93 1.98
N ASP A 109 -23.46 -8.34 0.93
CA ASP A 109 -23.59 -8.84 -0.43
C ASP A 109 -22.17 -8.89 -1.05
N SER A 110 -21.65 -10.09 -1.25
CA SER A 110 -20.25 -10.31 -1.63
C SER A 110 -20.08 -10.16 -3.14
N ALA A 111 -19.45 -9.07 -3.58
CA ALA A 111 -18.91 -9.00 -4.94
C ALA A 111 -17.66 -9.90 -5.05
N GLY A 112 -17.73 -10.91 -5.93
CA GLY A 112 -16.64 -11.84 -6.19
C GLY A 112 -15.44 -11.18 -6.91
N PRO A 113 -14.26 -11.83 -6.89
CA PRO A 113 -13.01 -11.31 -7.51
C PRO A 113 -13.05 -11.22 -9.04
N GLU A 114 -14.05 -11.78 -9.70
CA GLU A 114 -14.14 -11.89 -11.17
C GLU A 114 -14.25 -10.53 -11.91
N VAL A 115 -14.73 -9.49 -11.23
CA VAL A 115 -14.95 -8.17 -11.85
C VAL A 115 -13.64 -7.39 -12.07
N PHE A 116 -12.57 -7.75 -11.38
CA PHE A 116 -11.28 -7.06 -11.47
C PHE A 116 -10.35 -7.61 -12.56
N SER A 117 -10.64 -8.77 -13.13
CA SER A 117 -9.75 -9.47 -14.08
C SER A 117 -9.59 -8.77 -15.44
N ALA A 118 -10.49 -7.86 -15.79
CA ALA A 118 -10.47 -7.11 -17.05
C ALA A 118 -9.84 -5.71 -16.93
N LEU A 119 -9.46 -5.28 -15.73
CA LEU A 119 -8.93 -3.93 -15.47
C LEU A 119 -7.41 -3.92 -15.50
N SER A 120 -6.85 -2.83 -16.02
CA SER A 120 -5.41 -2.55 -15.91
C SER A 120 -5.01 -2.25 -14.46
N GLU A 121 -3.72 -2.42 -14.13
CA GLU A 121 -3.19 -2.07 -12.80
C GLU A 121 -3.48 -0.61 -12.43
N GLU A 122 -3.38 0.30 -13.40
CA GLU A 122 -3.64 1.72 -13.18
C GLU A 122 -5.11 2.01 -12.86
N GLU A 123 -6.04 1.30 -13.49
CA GLU A 123 -7.48 1.41 -13.20
C GLU A 123 -7.81 0.87 -11.81
N ILE A 124 -7.20 -0.25 -11.42
CA ILE A 124 -7.35 -0.82 -10.08
C ILE A 124 -6.84 0.16 -9.01
N ILE A 125 -5.66 0.75 -9.21
CA ILE A 125 -5.11 1.77 -8.31
C ILE A 125 -6.06 2.96 -8.18
N LYS A 126 -6.60 3.49 -9.30
CA LYS A 126 -7.57 4.60 -9.30
C LYS A 126 -8.85 4.26 -8.54
N LEU A 127 -9.35 3.03 -8.68
CA LEU A 127 -10.52 2.57 -7.95
C LEU A 127 -10.26 2.51 -6.44
N ILE A 128 -9.14 1.90 -6.03
CA ILE A 128 -8.77 1.78 -4.62
C ILE A 128 -8.53 3.18 -4.01
N SER A 129 -7.83 4.08 -4.71
CA SER A 129 -7.55 5.44 -4.22
C SER A 129 -8.80 6.30 -4.05
N SER A 130 -9.91 5.98 -4.75
CA SER A 130 -11.19 6.68 -4.60
C SER A 130 -12.00 6.27 -3.36
N LEU A 131 -11.61 5.20 -2.67
CA LEU A 131 -12.26 4.78 -1.43
C LEU A 131 -12.00 5.79 -0.29
N PRO A 132 -12.96 5.97 0.64
CA PRO A 132 -12.71 6.62 1.92
C PRO A 132 -11.53 5.97 2.66
N ASP A 133 -10.77 6.76 3.43
CA ASP A 133 -9.50 6.33 4.02
C ASP A 133 -9.61 5.04 4.83
N GLY A 134 -10.58 4.93 5.75
CA GLY A 134 -10.77 3.74 6.57
C GLY A 134 -11.09 2.47 5.74
N TYR A 135 -11.88 2.62 4.67
CA TYR A 135 -12.22 1.52 3.77
C TYR A 135 -11.01 1.11 2.93
N ARG A 136 -10.28 2.11 2.40
CA ARG A 136 -9.06 1.89 1.61
C ARG A 136 -7.97 1.19 2.40
N MET A 137 -7.72 1.61 3.66
CA MET A 137 -6.75 0.98 4.53
C MET A 137 -7.08 -0.49 4.80
N VAL A 138 -8.30 -0.76 5.25
CA VAL A 138 -8.74 -2.13 5.55
C VAL A 138 -8.73 -3.00 4.29
N PHE A 139 -9.19 -2.48 3.15
CA PHE A 139 -9.20 -3.22 1.89
C PHE A 139 -7.78 -3.61 1.45
N ASN A 140 -6.83 -2.67 1.45
CA ASN A 140 -5.45 -2.96 1.08
C ASN A 140 -4.81 -3.98 2.03
N LEU A 141 -4.92 -3.78 3.34
CA LEU A 141 -4.33 -4.70 4.32
C LEU A 141 -4.92 -6.11 4.23
N TYR A 142 -6.24 -6.24 4.04
CA TYR A 142 -6.89 -7.55 3.96
C TYR A 142 -6.71 -8.21 2.59
N ALA A 143 -7.12 -7.52 1.51
CA ALA A 143 -7.24 -8.12 0.18
C ALA A 143 -5.91 -8.19 -0.58
N VAL A 144 -4.98 -7.26 -0.32
CA VAL A 144 -3.71 -7.17 -1.04
C VAL A 144 -2.54 -7.70 -0.21
N GLU A 145 -2.48 -7.34 1.08
CA GLU A 145 -1.36 -7.73 1.95
C GLU A 145 -1.63 -9.03 2.73
N GLY A 146 -2.89 -9.51 2.77
CA GLY A 146 -3.26 -10.78 3.40
C GLY A 146 -3.34 -10.77 4.93
N PHE A 147 -3.48 -9.58 5.55
CA PHE A 147 -3.63 -9.45 7.00
C PHE A 147 -4.99 -9.99 7.46
N SER A 148 -5.01 -10.64 8.60
CA SER A 148 -6.25 -11.00 9.30
C SER A 148 -6.94 -9.75 9.88
N HIS A 149 -8.24 -9.82 10.15
CA HIS A 149 -8.96 -8.72 10.81
C HIS A 149 -8.41 -8.37 12.19
N LYS A 150 -7.84 -9.36 12.91
CA LYS A 150 -7.18 -9.14 14.19
C LYS A 150 -5.92 -8.28 14.02
N GLU A 151 -5.03 -8.63 13.08
CA GLU A 151 -3.82 -7.87 12.80
C GLU A 151 -4.14 -6.46 12.28
N ILE A 152 -5.18 -6.33 11.44
CA ILE A 152 -5.67 -5.03 10.96
C ILE A 152 -6.17 -4.16 12.13
N ALA A 153 -6.95 -4.76 13.04
CA ALA A 153 -7.46 -4.06 14.21
C ALA A 153 -6.34 -3.52 15.09
N GLU A 154 -5.33 -4.35 15.38
CA GLU A 154 -4.15 -3.96 16.13
C GLU A 154 -3.33 -2.87 15.41
N THR A 155 -3.14 -3.01 14.09
CA THR A 155 -2.35 -2.08 13.27
C THR A 155 -3.00 -0.70 13.12
N LEU A 156 -4.33 -0.66 12.94
CA LEU A 156 -5.07 0.59 12.71
C LEU A 156 -5.64 1.19 13.99
N GLY A 157 -5.60 0.50 15.13
CA GLY A 157 -6.20 0.95 16.40
C GLY A 157 -7.73 0.94 16.37
N ILE A 158 -8.35 -0.01 15.66
CA ILE A 158 -9.80 -0.19 15.54
C ILE A 158 -10.23 -1.55 16.11
N THR A 159 -11.52 -1.84 16.18
CA THR A 159 -11.99 -3.18 16.55
C THR A 159 -11.99 -4.13 15.34
N GLU A 160 -11.95 -5.44 15.57
CA GLU A 160 -12.10 -6.42 14.48
C GLU A 160 -13.47 -6.28 13.78
N SER A 161 -14.52 -5.96 14.52
CA SER A 161 -15.86 -5.70 13.97
C SER A 161 -15.85 -4.51 13.02
N THR A 162 -15.16 -3.42 13.39
CA THR A 162 -14.95 -2.24 12.53
C THR A 162 -14.15 -2.62 11.28
N SER A 163 -13.12 -3.45 11.42
CA SER A 163 -12.33 -3.93 10.28
C SER A 163 -13.21 -4.73 9.30
N ARG A 164 -14.04 -5.67 9.80
CA ARG A 164 -14.97 -6.44 8.95
C ARG A 164 -15.98 -5.53 8.25
N SER A 165 -16.60 -4.63 8.99
CA SER A 165 -17.57 -3.66 8.44
C SER A 165 -16.95 -2.77 7.36
N ASN A 166 -15.74 -2.25 7.59
CA ASN A 166 -15.04 -1.43 6.61
C ASN A 166 -14.68 -2.20 5.33
N LEU A 167 -14.32 -3.49 5.44
CA LEU A 167 -14.08 -4.34 4.27
C LEU A 167 -15.34 -4.52 3.43
N VAL A 168 -16.49 -4.80 4.08
CA VAL A 168 -17.79 -4.92 3.40
C VAL A 168 -18.14 -3.63 2.68
N LYS A 169 -18.04 -2.48 3.36
CA LYS A 169 -18.31 -1.16 2.79
C LYS A 169 -17.36 -0.82 1.63
N ALA A 170 -16.08 -1.19 1.74
CA ALA A 170 -15.10 -1.03 0.66
C ALA A 170 -15.54 -1.80 -0.60
N ARG A 171 -15.93 -3.06 -0.44
CA ARG A 171 -16.38 -3.93 -1.56
C ARG A 171 -17.64 -3.38 -2.23
N ILE A 172 -18.63 -2.95 -1.44
CA ILE A 172 -19.86 -2.34 -1.95
C ILE A 172 -19.51 -1.10 -2.77
N LYS A 173 -18.69 -0.22 -2.22
CA LYS A 173 -18.29 1.03 -2.89
C LYS A 173 -17.56 0.79 -4.20
N LEU A 174 -16.63 -0.18 -4.21
CA LEU A 174 -15.93 -0.59 -5.44
C LEU A 174 -16.90 -1.13 -6.49
N LYS A 175 -17.88 -1.97 -6.09
CA LYS A 175 -18.92 -2.49 -6.98
C LYS A 175 -19.77 -1.36 -7.58
N GLU A 176 -20.20 -0.39 -6.79
CA GLU A 176 -20.95 0.78 -7.27
C GLU A 176 -20.18 1.57 -8.32
N ILE A 177 -18.89 1.86 -8.07
CA ILE A 177 -18.06 2.60 -9.01
C ILE A 177 -17.85 1.83 -10.31
N LEU A 178 -17.66 0.51 -10.25
CA LEU A 178 -17.50 -0.34 -11.42
C LEU A 178 -18.78 -0.38 -12.27
N LEU A 179 -19.94 -0.55 -11.64
CA LEU A 179 -21.22 -0.57 -12.33
C LEU A 179 -21.52 0.79 -12.99
N SER A 180 -21.23 1.90 -12.33
CA SER A 180 -21.41 3.24 -12.91
C SER A 180 -20.52 3.49 -14.14
N LYS A 181 -19.32 2.92 -14.18
CA LYS A 181 -18.41 3.00 -15.34
C LYS A 181 -18.83 2.08 -16.49
N GLY A 182 -19.35 0.87 -16.18
CA GLY A 182 -19.83 -0.09 -17.19
C GLY A 182 -21.06 0.41 -17.98
N THR A 183 -21.87 1.27 -17.38
CA THR A 183 -23.06 1.86 -18.03
C THR A 183 -22.70 2.95 -19.06
N VAL A 184 -21.49 3.49 -19.03
CA VAL A 184 -21.03 4.58 -19.92
C VAL A 184 -20.43 4.04 -21.23
N HIS A 185 -20.10 2.75 -21.34
CA HIS A 185 -19.50 2.15 -22.54
C HIS A 185 -20.49 1.30 -23.37
N GLY A 186 -21.77 1.40 -23.09
CA GLY A 186 -22.86 0.67 -23.78
C GLY A 186 -23.85 1.56 -24.55
N ASN A 187 -23.34 2.56 -25.27
CA ASN A 187 -24.14 3.29 -26.29
C ASN A 187 -23.32 3.52 -27.56
#